data_216a82cbd61ace0e07f35858a1358252
#
_entry.id   216a82cbd61ace0e07f35858a1358252
#
_cell.length_a   1.000
_cell.length_b   1.000
_cell.length_c   1.000
_cell.angle_alpha   90.00
_cell.angle_beta   90.00
_cell.angle_gamma   90.00
#
_symmetry.space_group_name_H-M   'P 1'
#
loop_
_entity.id
_entity.type
_entity.pdbx_description
1 polymer ?
#
loop_
_entity_poly.entity_id
_entity_poly.type
_entity_poly.pdbx_seq_one_letter_code
_entity_poly.pdbx_strand_id
1 'polypeptide(L)'
;MLHVVRIETNCGNMEYLKLELNEIKNIKHADLELPFDNGIYTFVGANGCGKSTLMLSMAQLLSNIQLQKLKAGDITAKSFVQFSVGTKTQKWVWSPTKRLLSNGGKLKYNGMYEGSLFYGTRFEDSTNIEQMIQDGKITKDRIADADKRVKEQLSYIIHGDLDHYNTLMRLKNKKVAEDLGIKNRPYFINVGSHLISQYRMSSGECLLISLLHFLYNSIERRSLPVDQKVLVLIDELELALHPIAINRLMEYLQELVEEHTNLVIFLSSHSPEVIRRMKPSSLYKVNNEDGIVSLETNCYPSYLIRDLYSNVSPDYLLLVEDHLAQLVVNKVLSTHCLRNSKLIHCVPVGGANNVLELHKELYSKKVLGTNTKIISILDGDMQGLLTTEQKKLPSLFLPIPSVEKFLYSVIKENSDKKLRKIIKDKYFVVTSLDNIIAEYNKGTLNGNTDNNKNFYNVLCKSLKDIGTSEDTFISGLCDDIMSNVNFTKFADNLKKITEEK
;
A
#
# COMPACT_ATOMS: atom_id res chain seq x y z
N MET A 1 -22.66 4.40 -5.79
CA MET A 1 -21.99 5.10 -6.91
C MET A 1 -21.21 6.26 -6.30
N LEU A 2 -19.95 6.06 -6.04
CA LEU A 2 -19.05 7.10 -5.54
C LEU A 2 -18.55 7.90 -6.74
N HIS A 3 -18.97 9.15 -6.87
CA HIS A 3 -18.36 10.11 -7.77
C HIS A 3 -16.99 10.52 -7.17
N VAL A 4 -15.93 9.94 -7.73
CA VAL A 4 -14.59 10.48 -7.57
C VAL A 4 -14.57 11.85 -8.25
N VAL A 5 -14.39 12.90 -7.49
CA VAL A 5 -14.13 14.24 -8.04
C VAL A 5 -12.75 14.19 -8.73
N ARG A 6 -12.75 14.04 -10.04
CA ARG A 6 -11.56 14.24 -10.88
C ARG A 6 -11.21 15.71 -10.86
N ILE A 7 -10.08 16.05 -10.29
CA ILE A 7 -9.39 17.29 -10.62
C ILE A 7 -8.75 17.04 -12.00
N GLU A 8 -9.35 17.58 -13.04
CA GLU A 8 -8.80 17.55 -14.39
C GLU A 8 -7.55 18.45 -14.44
N THR A 9 -6.40 17.85 -14.24
CA THR A 9 -5.15 18.40 -14.80
C THR A 9 -4.98 17.77 -16.17
N ASN A 10 -4.79 18.58 -17.19
CA ASN A 10 -4.51 18.21 -18.58
C ASN A 10 -3.31 17.24 -18.61
N CYS A 11 -3.56 15.95 -18.57
CA CYS A 11 -2.61 14.88 -18.86
C CYS A 11 -3.25 13.97 -19.90
N GLY A 12 -2.48 13.64 -20.95
CA GLY A 12 -2.86 12.62 -21.93
C GLY A 12 -3.38 11.36 -21.24
N ASN A 13 -4.20 10.56 -21.90
CA ASN A 13 -4.85 9.36 -21.36
C ASN A 13 -3.84 8.46 -20.64
N MET A 14 -3.68 8.60 -19.32
CA MET A 14 -2.90 7.66 -18.49
C MET A 14 -3.54 6.27 -18.57
N GLU A 15 -2.75 5.26 -18.87
CA GLU A 15 -3.19 3.88 -18.80
C GLU A 15 -3.05 3.36 -17.37
N TYR A 16 -4.05 2.64 -16.89
CA TYR A 16 -4.07 2.07 -15.55
C TYR A 16 -4.15 0.56 -15.59
N LEU A 17 -3.40 -0.07 -14.68
CA LEU A 17 -3.51 -1.48 -14.34
C LEU A 17 -4.42 -1.59 -13.12
N LYS A 18 -5.60 -2.19 -13.30
CA LYS A 18 -6.47 -2.54 -12.17
C LYS A 18 -6.12 -3.93 -11.68
N LEU A 19 -5.93 -4.04 -10.36
CA LEU A 19 -5.60 -5.29 -9.67
C LEU A 19 -6.63 -5.56 -8.60
N GLU A 20 -7.33 -6.68 -8.72
CA GLU A 20 -8.23 -7.20 -7.69
C GLU A 20 -7.68 -8.51 -7.12
N LEU A 21 -7.54 -8.58 -5.80
CA LEU A 21 -7.11 -9.75 -5.05
C LEU A 21 -8.18 -10.14 -4.04
N ASN A 22 -8.37 -11.44 -3.87
CA ASN A 22 -9.26 -11.97 -2.85
C ASN A 22 -8.65 -13.19 -2.15
N GLU A 23 -8.61 -13.15 -0.83
CA GLU A 23 -8.16 -14.22 0.07
C GLU A 23 -6.81 -14.86 -0.33
N ILE A 24 -5.75 -14.04 -0.45
CA ILE A 24 -4.39 -14.48 -0.74
C ILE A 24 -3.47 -14.09 0.40
N LYS A 25 -2.86 -15.06 1.07
CA LYS A 25 -2.02 -14.87 2.26
C LYS A 25 -2.76 -14.04 3.32
N ASN A 26 -2.18 -12.90 3.71
CA ASN A 26 -2.74 -11.95 4.66
C ASN A 26 -3.67 -10.90 4.03
N ILE A 27 -3.95 -10.99 2.74
CA ILE A 27 -4.88 -10.10 2.03
C ILE A 27 -6.23 -10.80 1.91
N LYS A 28 -7.25 -10.28 2.58
CA LYS A 28 -8.64 -10.72 2.41
C LYS A 28 -9.23 -10.12 1.15
N HIS A 29 -8.96 -8.82 0.91
CA HIS A 29 -9.43 -8.12 -0.27
C HIS A 29 -8.51 -6.96 -0.62
N ALA A 30 -8.31 -6.73 -1.91
CA ALA A 30 -7.67 -5.54 -2.47
C ALA A 30 -8.30 -5.22 -3.83
N ASP A 31 -8.67 -3.97 -4.05
CA ASP A 31 -9.08 -3.42 -5.35
C ASP A 31 -8.28 -2.14 -5.59
N LEU A 32 -7.28 -2.25 -6.46
CA LEU A 32 -6.24 -1.26 -6.62
C LEU A 32 -6.14 -0.80 -8.08
N GLU A 33 -5.96 0.50 -8.24
CA GLU A 33 -5.68 1.11 -9.54
C GLU A 33 -4.26 1.68 -9.52
N LEU A 34 -3.41 1.16 -10.41
CA LEU A 34 -1.99 1.49 -10.50
C LEU A 34 -1.68 2.14 -11.84
N PRO A 35 -0.84 3.18 -11.89
CA PRO A 35 -0.39 3.71 -13.18
C PRO A 35 0.36 2.64 -13.96
N PHE A 36 0.14 2.60 -15.25
CA PHE A 36 0.77 1.61 -16.13
C PHE A 36 1.45 2.27 -17.33
N ASP A 37 1.89 3.51 -17.15
CA ASP A 37 2.68 4.25 -18.11
C ASP A 37 4.16 4.18 -17.78
N ASN A 38 4.99 4.67 -18.68
CA ASN A 38 6.43 4.77 -18.51
C ASN A 38 6.78 5.50 -17.21
N GLY A 39 7.55 4.85 -16.34
CA GLY A 39 7.89 5.43 -15.05
C GLY A 39 8.36 4.44 -14.00
N ILE A 40 8.78 4.99 -12.86
CA ILE A 40 9.15 4.24 -11.66
C ILE A 40 8.11 4.52 -10.59
N TYR A 41 7.55 3.46 -10.01
CA TYR A 41 6.51 3.48 -8.98
C TYR A 41 6.95 2.67 -7.78
N THR A 42 6.79 3.19 -6.58
CA THR A 42 7.32 2.55 -5.38
C THR A 42 6.22 2.29 -4.36
N PHE A 43 6.07 1.01 -3.98
CA PHE A 43 5.25 0.60 -2.85
C PHE A 43 6.04 0.76 -1.55
N VAL A 44 5.47 1.51 -0.62
CA VAL A 44 6.03 1.77 0.71
C VAL A 44 5.02 1.35 1.77
N GLY A 45 5.44 0.84 2.90
CA GLY A 45 4.52 0.48 3.98
C GLY A 45 5.16 -0.48 4.98
N ALA A 46 4.54 -0.70 6.12
CA ALA A 46 5.06 -1.56 7.19
C ALA A 46 5.29 -3.01 6.75
N ASN A 47 6.08 -3.76 7.52
CA ASN A 47 6.24 -5.18 7.29
C ASN A 47 4.89 -5.90 7.43
N GLY A 48 4.60 -6.82 6.52
CA GLY A 48 3.34 -7.57 6.52
C GLY A 48 2.14 -6.83 5.91
N CYS A 49 2.27 -5.57 5.43
CA CYS A 49 1.14 -4.86 4.82
C CYS A 49 0.71 -5.41 3.44
N GLY A 50 1.49 -6.32 2.83
CA GLY A 50 1.10 -7.00 1.59
C GLY A 50 1.93 -6.65 0.35
N LYS A 51 2.96 -5.79 0.43
CA LYS A 51 3.80 -5.37 -0.72
C LYS A 51 4.31 -6.55 -1.56
N SER A 52 4.97 -7.52 -0.92
CA SER A 52 5.51 -8.70 -1.64
C SER A 52 4.40 -9.58 -2.23
N THR A 53 3.20 -9.61 -1.64
CA THR A 53 2.04 -10.32 -2.20
C THR A 53 1.51 -9.60 -3.43
N LEU A 54 1.46 -8.27 -3.43
CA LEU A 54 1.11 -7.47 -4.61
C LEU A 54 2.14 -7.68 -5.72
N MET A 55 3.45 -7.59 -5.41
CA MET A 55 4.54 -7.79 -6.37
C MET A 55 4.51 -9.19 -6.98
N LEU A 56 4.32 -10.25 -6.17
CA LEU A 56 4.18 -11.62 -6.65
C LEU A 56 2.95 -11.78 -7.56
N SER A 57 1.84 -11.14 -7.22
CA SER A 57 0.63 -11.17 -8.03
C SER A 57 0.86 -10.49 -9.38
N MET A 58 1.50 -9.32 -9.41
CA MET A 58 1.88 -8.62 -10.63
C MET A 58 2.87 -9.43 -11.49
N ALA A 59 3.76 -10.20 -10.87
CA ALA A 59 4.71 -11.06 -11.57
C ALA A 59 4.03 -12.16 -12.40
N GLN A 60 2.76 -12.49 -12.12
CA GLN A 60 1.96 -13.41 -12.95
C GLN A 60 1.74 -12.86 -14.37
N LEU A 61 1.76 -11.54 -14.55
CA LEU A 61 1.70 -10.89 -15.87
C LEU A 61 2.97 -11.13 -16.70
N LEU A 62 4.07 -11.52 -16.08
CA LEU A 62 5.35 -11.83 -16.74
C LEU A 62 5.48 -13.32 -17.04
N SER A 63 5.05 -14.15 -16.09
CA SER A 63 5.20 -15.60 -16.17
C SER A 63 4.05 -16.31 -15.47
N ASN A 64 3.40 -17.23 -16.21
CA ASN A 64 2.22 -17.97 -15.73
C ASN A 64 2.49 -18.93 -14.56
N ILE A 65 3.71 -19.01 -14.05
CA ILE A 65 4.11 -19.90 -12.95
C ILE A 65 4.23 -19.21 -11.60
N GLN A 66 4.17 -17.86 -11.53
CA GLN A 66 4.46 -17.16 -10.30
C GLN A 66 3.43 -17.44 -9.20
N LEU A 67 2.15 -17.41 -9.51
CA LEU A 67 1.09 -17.75 -8.56
C LEU A 67 1.06 -19.24 -8.18
N GLN A 68 1.70 -20.12 -8.96
CA GLN A 68 1.84 -21.53 -8.61
C GLN A 68 2.82 -21.76 -7.45
N LYS A 69 3.64 -20.76 -7.11
CA LYS A 69 4.55 -20.77 -5.95
C LYS A 69 3.79 -20.64 -4.62
N LEU A 70 2.54 -20.19 -4.65
CA LEU A 70 1.66 -20.12 -3.47
C LEU A 70 1.32 -21.54 -2.99
N LYS A 71 1.40 -21.72 -1.69
CA LYS A 71 1.14 -23.01 -1.02
C LYS A 71 -0.31 -23.11 -0.57
N ALA A 72 -0.71 -24.30 -0.15
CA ALA A 72 -2.07 -24.58 0.28
C ALA A 72 -2.59 -23.71 1.43
N GLY A 73 -1.70 -23.20 2.29
CA GLY A 73 -2.06 -22.27 3.38
C GLY A 73 -2.15 -20.82 2.96
N ASP A 74 -1.68 -20.47 1.75
CA ASP A 74 -1.70 -19.11 1.23
C ASP A 74 -3.00 -18.77 0.50
N ILE A 75 -3.86 -19.76 0.23
CA ILE A 75 -5.05 -19.64 -0.59
C ILE A 75 -6.25 -20.39 0.00
N THR A 76 -7.44 -19.93 -0.34
CA THR A 76 -8.74 -20.57 -0.02
C THR A 76 -9.50 -20.93 -1.30
N ALA A 77 -10.69 -21.50 -1.15
CA ALA A 77 -11.59 -21.79 -2.28
C ALA A 77 -12.14 -20.52 -2.96
N LYS A 78 -12.05 -19.35 -2.30
CA LYS A 78 -12.50 -18.06 -2.82
C LYS A 78 -11.36 -17.20 -3.37
N SER A 79 -10.12 -17.70 -3.33
CA SER A 79 -8.96 -16.95 -3.78
C SER A 79 -8.97 -16.70 -5.27
N PHE A 80 -8.70 -15.47 -5.65
CA PHE A 80 -8.45 -15.09 -7.04
C PHE A 80 -7.52 -13.89 -7.16
N VAL A 81 -6.92 -13.79 -8.34
CA VAL A 81 -6.18 -12.60 -8.80
C VAL A 81 -6.78 -12.19 -10.14
N GLN A 82 -7.15 -10.94 -10.29
CA GLN A 82 -7.67 -10.39 -11.53
C GLN A 82 -6.92 -9.11 -11.90
N PHE A 83 -6.55 -9.03 -13.18
CA PHE A 83 -5.98 -7.81 -13.75
C PHE A 83 -6.85 -7.31 -14.89
N SER A 84 -6.95 -5.98 -15.00
CA SER A 84 -7.58 -5.32 -16.14
C SER A 84 -6.72 -4.16 -16.64
N VAL A 85 -6.52 -4.09 -17.96
CA VAL A 85 -5.83 -3.00 -18.66
C VAL A 85 -6.66 -2.63 -19.90
N GLY A 86 -7.13 -1.40 -19.94
CA GLY A 86 -8.08 -0.97 -20.96
C GLY A 86 -9.33 -1.85 -20.94
N THR A 87 -9.64 -2.49 -22.09
CA THR A 87 -10.79 -3.41 -22.22
C THR A 87 -10.46 -4.89 -21.93
N LYS A 88 -9.20 -5.22 -21.71
CA LYS A 88 -8.75 -6.60 -21.46
C LYS A 88 -8.76 -6.90 -19.98
N THR A 89 -9.38 -8.02 -19.62
CA THR A 89 -9.40 -8.54 -18.24
C THR A 89 -8.97 -10.00 -18.24
N GLN A 90 -8.09 -10.36 -17.32
CA GLN A 90 -7.67 -11.73 -17.08
C GLN A 90 -7.76 -12.05 -15.59
N LYS A 91 -8.37 -13.19 -15.27
CA LYS A 91 -8.59 -13.68 -13.91
C LYS A 91 -7.96 -15.05 -13.72
N TRP A 92 -7.27 -15.23 -12.60
CA TRP A 92 -6.74 -16.52 -12.15
C TRP A 92 -7.48 -16.94 -10.89
N VAL A 93 -7.93 -18.19 -10.87
CA VAL A 93 -8.65 -18.82 -9.76
C VAL A 93 -8.03 -20.18 -9.47
N TRP A 94 -8.15 -20.66 -8.24
CA TRP A 94 -7.71 -22.01 -7.91
C TRP A 94 -8.88 -22.98 -7.93
N SER A 95 -8.68 -24.11 -8.63
CA SER A 95 -9.65 -25.22 -8.61
C SER A 95 -9.71 -25.89 -7.23
N PRO A 96 -10.74 -26.69 -6.92
CA PRO A 96 -10.78 -27.49 -5.70
C PRO A 96 -9.54 -28.38 -5.49
N THR A 97 -8.91 -28.82 -6.60
CA THR A 97 -7.64 -29.58 -6.59
C THR A 97 -6.40 -28.66 -6.50
N LYS A 98 -6.60 -27.37 -6.19
CA LYS A 98 -5.55 -26.33 -6.09
C LYS A 98 -4.73 -26.11 -7.36
N ARG A 99 -5.27 -26.45 -8.53
CA ARG A 99 -4.69 -26.07 -9.81
C ARG A 99 -5.10 -24.64 -10.16
N LEU A 100 -4.14 -23.84 -10.62
CA LEU A 100 -4.37 -22.49 -11.11
C LEU A 100 -5.04 -22.54 -12.48
N LEU A 101 -6.21 -21.92 -12.60
CA LEU A 101 -6.97 -21.77 -13.83
C LEU A 101 -7.00 -20.30 -14.23
N SER A 102 -6.96 -20.03 -15.52
CA SER A 102 -6.99 -18.67 -16.07
C SER A 102 -8.21 -18.51 -16.98
N ASN A 103 -8.97 -17.44 -16.75
CA ASN A 103 -10.14 -17.06 -17.53
C ASN A 103 -10.01 -15.64 -18.05
N GLY A 104 -10.58 -15.34 -19.22
CA GLY A 104 -10.61 -14.01 -19.83
C GLY A 104 -9.53 -13.77 -20.88
N GLY A 105 -9.25 -12.50 -21.16
CA GLY A 105 -8.24 -12.08 -22.13
C GLY A 105 -6.83 -12.43 -21.69
N LYS A 106 -5.91 -12.59 -22.66
CA LYS A 106 -4.51 -12.88 -22.33
C LYS A 106 -3.76 -11.56 -22.08
N LEU A 107 -3.39 -11.32 -20.84
CA LEU A 107 -2.49 -10.23 -20.41
C LEU A 107 -1.11 -10.84 -20.13
N LYS A 108 -0.13 -10.50 -20.96
CA LYS A 108 1.25 -10.94 -20.79
C LYS A 108 2.20 -9.88 -21.29
N TYR A 109 3.16 -9.53 -20.46
CA TYR A 109 4.18 -8.52 -20.74
C TYR A 109 5.56 -9.14 -20.77
N ASN A 110 6.47 -8.52 -21.51
CA ASN A 110 7.89 -8.80 -21.38
C ASN A 110 8.38 -8.15 -20.10
N GLY A 111 9.21 -8.83 -19.32
CA GLY A 111 9.63 -8.25 -18.07
C GLY A 111 10.44 -9.18 -17.19
N MET A 112 10.80 -8.66 -16.02
CA MET A 112 11.57 -9.33 -14.99
C MET A 112 10.89 -9.15 -13.63
N TYR A 113 10.90 -10.19 -12.83
CA TYR A 113 10.56 -10.13 -11.42
C TYR A 113 11.75 -10.61 -10.60
N GLU A 114 12.30 -9.71 -9.82
CA GLU A 114 13.27 -10.04 -8.77
C GLU A 114 12.54 -9.96 -7.43
N GLY A 115 12.13 -11.11 -6.93
CA GLY A 115 11.39 -11.24 -5.69
C GLY A 115 12.29 -11.29 -4.48
N SER A 116 11.66 -11.29 -3.30
CA SER A 116 12.34 -11.56 -2.03
C SER A 116 13.04 -12.91 -2.05
N LEU A 117 13.92 -13.18 -1.08
CA LEU A 117 14.74 -14.39 -0.96
C LEU A 117 14.00 -15.72 -1.21
N PHE A 118 12.68 -15.77 -0.95
CA PHE A 118 11.87 -16.98 -1.11
C PHE A 118 11.30 -17.20 -2.53
N TYR A 119 11.18 -16.13 -3.33
CA TYR A 119 10.51 -16.17 -4.64
C TYR A 119 11.42 -15.75 -5.79
N GLY A 120 12.62 -15.27 -5.49
CA GLY A 120 13.62 -14.88 -6.48
C GLY A 120 14.18 -16.08 -7.24
N THR A 121 14.56 -15.84 -8.48
CA THR A 121 15.19 -16.85 -9.36
C THR A 121 16.71 -16.89 -9.24
N ARG A 122 17.27 -16.03 -8.38
CA ARG A 122 18.69 -15.78 -8.24
C ARG A 122 19.55 -17.03 -8.08
N PHE A 123 19.03 -18.03 -7.38
CA PHE A 123 19.79 -19.22 -7.00
C PHE A 123 19.34 -20.50 -7.71
N GLU A 124 18.46 -20.42 -8.71
CA GLU A 124 17.94 -21.62 -9.40
C GLU A 124 19.05 -22.55 -9.91
N ASP A 125 20.10 -21.99 -10.49
CA ASP A 125 21.20 -22.76 -11.08
C ASP A 125 22.46 -22.84 -10.19
N SER A 126 22.47 -22.23 -8.99
CA SER A 126 23.70 -22.00 -8.21
C SER A 126 24.48 -23.27 -7.90
N THR A 127 23.83 -24.30 -7.36
CA THR A 127 24.50 -25.57 -6.98
C THR A 127 25.06 -26.29 -8.20
N ASN A 128 24.29 -26.33 -9.29
CA ASN A 128 24.69 -26.99 -10.54
C ASN A 128 25.89 -26.30 -11.18
N ILE A 129 25.91 -24.97 -11.19
CA ILE A 129 27.00 -24.19 -11.79
C ILE A 129 28.31 -24.39 -11.03
N GLU A 130 28.28 -24.36 -9.71
CA GLU A 130 29.50 -24.60 -8.90
C GLU A 130 30.06 -26.00 -9.12
N GLN A 131 29.20 -27.01 -9.20
CA GLN A 131 29.61 -28.37 -9.52
C GLN A 131 30.22 -28.45 -10.92
N MET A 132 29.63 -27.76 -11.91
CA MET A 132 30.14 -27.73 -13.28
C MET A 132 31.50 -27.02 -13.39
N ILE A 133 31.77 -26.02 -12.55
CA ILE A 133 33.12 -25.41 -12.47
C ILE A 133 34.13 -26.41 -11.92
N GLN A 134 33.77 -27.10 -10.82
CA GLN A 134 34.66 -28.12 -10.20
C GLN A 134 34.92 -29.29 -11.14
N ASP A 135 33.89 -29.74 -11.87
CA ASP A 135 34.00 -30.83 -12.86
C ASP A 135 34.74 -30.41 -14.16
N GLY A 136 35.17 -29.14 -14.26
CA GLY A 136 35.82 -28.63 -15.48
C GLY A 136 34.90 -28.52 -16.70
N LYS A 137 33.57 -28.51 -16.50
CA LYS A 137 32.60 -28.38 -17.60
C LYS A 137 32.46 -26.95 -18.09
N ILE A 138 32.80 -25.94 -17.25
CA ILE A 138 32.84 -24.54 -17.62
C ILE A 138 34.25 -24.21 -18.09
N THR A 139 34.49 -24.37 -19.37
CA THR A 139 35.79 -24.17 -20.01
C THR A 139 35.90 -22.77 -20.64
N LYS A 140 37.14 -22.32 -20.96
CA LYS A 140 37.41 -21.00 -21.54
C LYS A 140 36.67 -20.78 -22.88
N ASP A 141 36.50 -21.82 -23.68
CA ASP A 141 35.77 -21.77 -24.96
C ASP A 141 34.24 -21.65 -24.79
N ARG A 142 33.71 -21.99 -23.61
CA ARG A 142 32.27 -21.89 -23.28
C ARG A 142 31.88 -20.56 -22.63
N ILE A 143 32.87 -19.77 -22.18
CA ILE A 143 32.66 -18.43 -21.64
C ILE A 143 33.16 -17.38 -22.65
N ALA A 144 32.60 -16.19 -22.57
CA ALA A 144 32.99 -15.04 -23.39
C ALA A 144 32.98 -13.79 -22.52
N ASP A 145 33.65 -12.75 -22.99
CA ASP A 145 33.61 -11.45 -22.33
C ASP A 145 32.15 -10.97 -22.15
N ALA A 146 31.85 -10.38 -21.01
CA ALA A 146 30.56 -9.82 -20.74
C ALA A 146 30.31 -8.53 -21.56
N ASP A 147 29.05 -8.17 -21.77
CA ASP A 147 28.73 -6.94 -22.47
C ASP A 147 29.31 -5.72 -21.74
N LYS A 148 29.95 -4.83 -22.50
CA LYS A 148 30.65 -3.66 -21.97
C LYS A 148 29.71 -2.81 -21.07
N ARG A 149 28.46 -2.55 -21.51
CA ARG A 149 27.48 -1.78 -20.75
C ARG A 149 27.18 -2.43 -19.39
N VAL A 150 27.02 -3.75 -19.34
CA VAL A 150 26.80 -4.47 -18.08
C VAL A 150 27.99 -4.34 -17.14
N LYS A 151 29.23 -4.45 -17.65
CA LYS A 151 30.44 -4.30 -16.86
C LYS A 151 30.57 -2.90 -16.26
N GLU A 152 30.42 -1.88 -17.08
CA GLU A 152 30.51 -0.47 -16.69
C GLU A 152 29.44 -0.09 -15.67
N GLN A 153 28.18 -0.48 -15.90
CA GLN A 153 27.09 -0.16 -14.98
C GLN A 153 27.21 -0.91 -13.64
N LEU A 154 27.62 -2.17 -13.66
CA LEU A 154 27.88 -2.93 -12.43
C LEU A 154 29.01 -2.28 -11.62
N SER A 155 30.09 -1.90 -12.29
CA SER A 155 31.24 -1.23 -11.66
C SER A 155 30.81 0.10 -11.05
N TYR A 156 30.12 0.92 -11.82
CA TYR A 156 29.65 2.23 -11.36
C TYR A 156 28.69 2.12 -10.17
N ILE A 157 27.67 1.28 -10.25
CA ILE A 157 26.67 1.15 -9.20
C ILE A 157 27.32 0.70 -7.88
N ILE A 158 28.18 -0.31 -7.91
CA ILE A 158 28.78 -0.86 -6.69
C ILE A 158 29.94 0.00 -6.19
N HIS A 159 30.90 0.33 -7.06
CA HIS A 159 32.16 0.94 -6.66
C HIS A 159 32.29 2.41 -6.98
N GLY A 160 31.51 2.94 -7.95
CA GLY A 160 31.57 4.33 -8.39
C GLY A 160 32.69 4.58 -9.43
N ASP A 161 33.24 3.53 -9.98
CA ASP A 161 34.19 3.56 -11.12
C ASP A 161 33.60 2.74 -12.29
N LEU A 162 34.24 2.75 -13.45
CA LEU A 162 33.73 2.04 -14.63
C LEU A 162 34.52 0.73 -14.93
N ASP A 163 35.61 0.46 -14.22
CA ASP A 163 36.57 -0.57 -14.64
C ASP A 163 36.70 -1.74 -13.67
N HIS A 164 36.06 -1.69 -12.50
CA HIS A 164 36.22 -2.72 -11.47
C HIS A 164 35.88 -4.13 -11.97
N TYR A 165 34.83 -4.27 -12.77
CA TYR A 165 34.40 -5.56 -13.35
C TYR A 165 34.83 -5.72 -14.83
N ASN A 166 35.94 -5.10 -15.25
CA ASN A 166 36.43 -5.19 -16.63
C ASN A 166 36.71 -6.63 -17.11
N THR A 167 37.03 -7.55 -16.19
CA THR A 167 37.28 -8.98 -16.46
C THR A 167 36.04 -9.86 -16.31
N LEU A 168 34.84 -9.28 -16.13
CA LEU A 168 33.61 -10.04 -16.01
C LEU A 168 33.32 -10.77 -17.33
N MET A 169 33.00 -12.05 -17.22
CA MET A 169 32.69 -12.94 -18.32
C MET A 169 31.28 -13.48 -18.17
N ARG A 170 30.72 -14.04 -19.22
CA ARG A 170 29.41 -14.74 -19.19
C ARG A 170 29.45 -16.02 -20.01
N LEU A 171 28.48 -16.90 -19.81
CA LEU A 171 28.27 -18.02 -20.68
C LEU A 171 28.03 -17.55 -22.13
N LYS A 172 28.78 -18.12 -23.10
CA LYS A 172 28.92 -17.59 -24.46
C LYS A 172 27.59 -17.36 -25.19
N ASN A 173 26.73 -18.34 -25.16
CA ASN A 173 25.41 -18.25 -25.83
C ASN A 173 24.38 -19.23 -25.24
N LYS A 174 23.15 -19.14 -25.75
CA LYS A 174 22.03 -19.96 -25.30
C LYS A 174 22.25 -21.46 -25.58
N LYS A 175 22.86 -21.80 -26.69
CA LYS A 175 23.16 -23.19 -27.06
C LYS A 175 24.10 -23.86 -26.04
N VAL A 176 25.14 -23.16 -25.61
CA VAL A 176 26.04 -23.66 -24.54
C VAL A 176 25.29 -23.85 -23.23
N ALA A 177 24.34 -22.95 -22.88
CA ALA A 177 23.52 -23.15 -21.70
C ALA A 177 22.61 -24.39 -21.81
N GLU A 178 21.97 -24.58 -22.95
CA GLU A 178 21.14 -25.76 -23.26
C GLU A 178 21.95 -27.07 -23.22
N ASP A 179 23.16 -27.07 -23.80
CA ASP A 179 24.06 -28.22 -23.78
C ASP A 179 24.54 -28.60 -22.35
N LEU A 180 24.56 -27.62 -21.46
CA LEU A 180 24.87 -27.81 -20.03
C LEU A 180 23.64 -28.08 -19.18
N GLY A 181 22.43 -28.04 -19.74
CA GLY A 181 21.19 -28.21 -18.99
C GLY A 181 20.87 -27.04 -18.04
N ILE A 182 21.38 -25.84 -18.32
CA ILE A 182 21.23 -24.64 -17.52
C ILE A 182 20.14 -23.75 -18.12
N LYS A 183 19.27 -23.21 -17.28
CA LYS A 183 18.18 -22.32 -17.72
C LYS A 183 18.64 -20.92 -18.07
N ASN A 184 19.58 -20.37 -17.28
CA ASN A 184 20.10 -19.01 -17.39
C ASN A 184 21.52 -19.01 -17.97
N ARG A 185 21.99 -17.83 -18.34
CA ARG A 185 23.39 -17.64 -18.75
C ARG A 185 24.17 -16.92 -17.63
N PRO A 186 24.77 -17.68 -16.70
CA PRO A 186 25.47 -17.09 -15.56
C PRO A 186 26.70 -16.31 -16.01
N TYR A 187 27.08 -15.37 -15.14
CA TYR A 187 28.28 -14.58 -15.23
C TYR A 187 29.39 -15.16 -14.34
N PHE A 188 30.63 -14.84 -14.70
CA PHE A 188 31.83 -15.36 -14.04
C PHE A 188 32.88 -14.26 -13.91
N ILE A 189 33.69 -14.34 -12.86
CA ILE A 189 34.87 -13.50 -12.68
C ILE A 189 36.04 -14.36 -12.18
N ASN A 190 37.26 -14.00 -12.56
CA ASN A 190 38.46 -14.62 -12.01
C ASN A 190 38.90 -13.88 -10.74
N VAL A 191 39.04 -14.63 -9.65
CA VAL A 191 39.63 -14.14 -8.41
C VAL A 191 40.94 -14.94 -8.17
N GLY A 192 42.05 -14.32 -8.45
CA GLY A 192 43.33 -15.02 -8.53
C GLY A 192 43.33 -16.07 -9.64
N SER A 193 43.56 -17.35 -9.29
CA SER A 193 43.52 -18.49 -10.22
C SER A 193 42.15 -19.17 -10.33
N HIS A 194 41.15 -18.73 -9.55
CA HIS A 194 39.86 -19.40 -9.44
C HIS A 194 38.77 -18.67 -10.22
N LEU A 195 38.00 -19.41 -11.01
CA LEU A 195 36.80 -18.93 -11.64
C LEU A 195 35.64 -18.98 -10.62
N ILE A 196 34.96 -17.85 -10.41
CA ILE A 196 33.84 -17.71 -9.49
C ILE A 196 32.62 -17.36 -10.31
N SER A 197 31.48 -18.04 -10.05
CA SER A 197 30.20 -17.69 -10.67
C SER A 197 29.54 -16.50 -9.93
N GLN A 198 28.61 -15.83 -10.62
CA GLN A 198 27.79 -14.76 -10.01
C GLN A 198 27.07 -15.20 -8.73
N TYR A 199 26.77 -16.48 -8.56
CA TYR A 199 26.08 -17.03 -7.40
C TYR A 199 26.95 -17.09 -6.14
N ARG A 200 28.27 -16.96 -6.29
CA ARG A 200 29.24 -16.85 -5.19
C ARG A 200 29.73 -15.43 -4.94
N MET A 201 29.31 -14.49 -5.74
CA MET A 201 29.51 -13.06 -5.47
C MET A 201 28.55 -12.59 -4.34
N SER A 202 28.65 -11.37 -3.91
CA SER A 202 27.71 -10.81 -2.95
C SER A 202 26.26 -10.83 -3.49
N SER A 203 25.28 -10.80 -2.61
CA SER A 203 23.88 -10.76 -3.00
C SER A 203 23.55 -9.56 -3.89
N GLY A 204 24.20 -8.42 -3.62
CA GLY A 204 24.08 -7.19 -4.41
C GLY A 204 24.64 -7.33 -5.83
N GLU A 205 25.83 -7.90 -5.98
CA GLU A 205 26.42 -8.18 -7.29
C GLU A 205 25.55 -9.16 -8.09
N CYS A 206 25.09 -10.24 -7.47
CA CYS A 206 24.23 -11.23 -8.12
C CYS A 206 22.89 -10.62 -8.59
N LEU A 207 22.26 -9.78 -7.76
CA LEU A 207 21.06 -9.04 -8.12
C LEU A 207 21.30 -8.12 -9.31
N LEU A 208 22.33 -7.28 -9.21
CA LEU A 208 22.63 -6.28 -10.23
C LEU A 208 23.02 -6.91 -11.55
N ILE A 209 23.82 -7.97 -11.56
CA ILE A 209 24.17 -8.71 -12.78
C ILE A 209 22.88 -9.21 -13.47
N SER A 210 21.96 -9.80 -12.72
CA SER A 210 20.70 -10.32 -13.27
C SER A 210 19.83 -9.19 -13.83
N LEU A 211 19.69 -8.09 -13.10
CA LEU A 211 18.93 -6.91 -13.50
C LEU A 211 19.54 -6.24 -14.73
N LEU A 212 20.83 -5.91 -14.68
CA LEU A 212 21.53 -5.25 -15.78
C LEU A 212 21.54 -6.11 -17.06
N HIS A 213 21.73 -7.43 -16.92
CA HIS A 213 21.63 -8.35 -18.05
C HIS A 213 20.23 -8.32 -18.70
N PHE A 214 19.18 -8.31 -17.88
CA PHE A 214 17.81 -8.24 -18.37
C PHE A 214 17.54 -6.90 -19.08
N LEU A 215 17.86 -5.78 -18.43
CA LEU A 215 17.65 -4.45 -18.98
C LEU A 215 18.39 -4.26 -20.29
N TYR A 216 19.68 -4.60 -20.33
CA TYR A 216 20.49 -4.54 -21.54
C TYR A 216 19.89 -5.36 -22.70
N ASN A 217 19.54 -6.61 -22.45
CA ASN A 217 19.03 -7.47 -23.52
C ASN A 217 17.58 -7.13 -23.96
N SER A 218 16.74 -6.65 -23.05
CA SER A 218 15.32 -6.40 -23.32
C SER A 218 15.07 -5.00 -23.85
N ILE A 219 15.86 -4.02 -23.45
CA ILE A 219 15.65 -2.62 -23.77
C ILE A 219 16.66 -2.16 -24.82
N GLU A 220 17.96 -2.24 -24.51
CA GLU A 220 19.01 -1.65 -25.37
C GLU A 220 19.28 -2.50 -26.62
N ARG A 221 19.41 -3.82 -26.45
CA ARG A 221 19.82 -4.71 -27.57
C ARG A 221 18.73 -5.11 -28.54
N ARG A 222 17.49 -5.30 -28.05
CA ARG A 222 16.39 -5.86 -28.85
C ARG A 222 15.53 -4.84 -29.56
N SER A 223 15.61 -3.56 -29.21
CA SER A 223 14.74 -2.50 -29.74
C SER A 223 13.28 -2.98 -29.86
N LEU A 224 12.68 -3.31 -28.71
CA LEU A 224 11.27 -3.72 -28.70
C LEU A 224 10.40 -2.61 -29.31
N PRO A 225 9.33 -2.97 -30.03
CA PRO A 225 8.39 -1.97 -30.52
C PRO A 225 7.94 -1.04 -29.40
N VAL A 226 7.81 0.25 -29.69
CA VAL A 226 7.48 1.32 -28.69
C VAL A 226 6.15 1.04 -27.98
N ASP A 227 5.24 0.32 -28.63
CA ASP A 227 3.94 -0.10 -28.11
C ASP A 227 4.02 -1.31 -27.15
N GLN A 228 5.18 -2.00 -27.10
CA GLN A 228 5.37 -3.16 -26.25
C GLN A 228 5.96 -2.78 -24.90
N LYS A 229 5.11 -2.66 -23.88
CA LYS A 229 5.56 -2.36 -22.51
C LYS A 229 6.49 -3.43 -21.94
N VAL A 230 7.51 -2.98 -21.24
CA VAL A 230 8.44 -3.79 -20.45
C VAL A 230 8.16 -3.54 -18.98
N LEU A 231 7.80 -4.58 -18.24
CA LEU A 231 7.44 -4.49 -16.82
C LEU A 231 8.57 -5.06 -15.95
N VAL A 232 9.16 -4.22 -15.12
CA VAL A 232 10.22 -4.61 -14.16
C VAL A 232 9.66 -4.52 -12.75
N LEU A 233 9.77 -5.61 -12.01
CA LEU A 233 9.30 -5.73 -10.64
C LEU A 233 10.48 -6.07 -9.74
N ILE A 234 10.77 -5.24 -8.74
CA ILE A 234 11.88 -5.44 -7.79
C ILE A 234 11.34 -5.31 -6.36
N ASP A 235 11.38 -6.41 -5.63
CA ASP A 235 10.90 -6.49 -4.24
C ASP A 235 12.08 -6.38 -3.28
N GLU A 236 11.95 -5.49 -2.28
CA GLU A 236 12.91 -5.31 -1.19
C GLU A 236 14.35 -5.03 -1.69
N LEU A 237 14.50 -4.02 -2.53
CA LEU A 237 15.78 -3.63 -3.16
C LEU A 237 16.91 -3.43 -2.13
N GLU A 238 16.61 -2.92 -0.96
CA GLU A 238 17.54 -2.64 0.13
C GLU A 238 18.18 -3.86 0.80
N LEU A 239 17.60 -5.05 0.66
CA LEU A 239 18.14 -6.25 1.29
C LEU A 239 19.48 -6.70 0.68
N ALA A 240 19.77 -6.26 -0.54
CA ALA A 240 20.96 -6.70 -1.27
C ALA A 240 22.00 -5.60 -1.47
N LEU A 241 21.63 -4.32 -1.35
CA LEU A 241 22.49 -3.21 -1.76
C LEU A 241 22.76 -2.23 -0.62
N HIS A 242 23.98 -1.74 -0.56
CA HIS A 242 24.37 -0.63 0.31
C HIS A 242 23.70 0.68 -0.14
N PRO A 243 23.38 1.64 0.76
CA PRO A 243 22.70 2.89 0.42
C PRO A 243 23.30 3.67 -0.76
N ILE A 244 24.62 3.73 -0.87
CA ILE A 244 25.29 4.39 -2.01
C ILE A 244 25.01 3.66 -3.33
N ALA A 245 25.02 2.33 -3.33
CA ALA A 245 24.68 1.55 -4.51
C ALA A 245 23.21 1.67 -4.90
N ILE A 246 22.31 1.75 -3.91
CA ILE A 246 20.87 2.05 -4.14
C ILE A 246 20.74 3.41 -4.85
N ASN A 247 21.41 4.43 -4.38
CA ASN A 247 21.35 5.77 -4.97
C ASN A 247 21.77 5.76 -6.45
N ARG A 248 22.92 5.13 -6.77
CA ARG A 248 23.43 5.02 -8.14
C ARG A 248 22.52 4.17 -9.03
N LEU A 249 21.97 3.08 -8.49
CA LEU A 249 20.99 2.26 -9.21
C LEU A 249 19.73 3.05 -9.53
N MET A 250 19.21 3.85 -8.57
CA MET A 250 18.03 4.69 -8.81
C MET A 250 18.29 5.76 -9.88
N GLU A 251 19.48 6.37 -9.90
CA GLU A 251 19.91 7.28 -10.97
C GLU A 251 19.87 6.57 -12.33
N TYR A 252 20.51 5.42 -12.44
CA TYR A 252 20.52 4.64 -13.67
C TYR A 252 19.11 4.23 -14.14
N LEU A 253 18.23 3.82 -13.23
CA LEU A 253 16.84 3.47 -13.58
C LEU A 253 16.03 4.69 -14.04
N GLN A 254 16.27 5.87 -13.45
CA GLN A 254 15.64 7.12 -13.87
C GLN A 254 16.09 7.53 -15.28
N GLU A 255 17.40 7.46 -15.56
CA GLU A 255 17.95 7.68 -16.91
C GLU A 255 17.31 6.76 -17.94
N LEU A 256 17.22 5.45 -17.63
CA LEU A 256 16.58 4.48 -18.54
C LEU A 256 15.11 4.79 -18.83
N VAL A 257 14.35 5.24 -17.82
CA VAL A 257 12.94 5.61 -18.01
C VAL A 257 12.82 6.89 -18.84
N GLU A 258 13.78 7.82 -18.75
CA GLU A 258 13.82 9.04 -19.58
C GLU A 258 14.20 8.73 -21.05
N GLU A 259 15.11 7.79 -21.25
CA GLU A 259 15.55 7.34 -22.59
C GLU A 259 14.53 6.46 -23.32
N HIS A 260 13.69 5.73 -22.59
CA HIS A 260 12.78 4.73 -23.12
C HIS A 260 11.33 4.99 -22.69
N THR A 261 10.41 4.99 -23.63
CA THR A 261 8.99 5.36 -23.41
C THR A 261 8.07 4.21 -23.03
N ASN A 262 8.59 2.98 -22.94
CA ASN A 262 7.81 1.75 -22.72
C ASN A 262 8.18 0.97 -21.46
N LEU A 263 8.98 1.57 -20.56
CA LEU A 263 9.53 0.93 -19.36
C LEU A 263 8.71 1.28 -18.11
N VAL A 264 8.05 0.29 -17.54
CA VAL A 264 7.26 0.41 -16.30
C VAL A 264 7.98 -0.35 -15.20
N ILE A 265 8.41 0.35 -14.16
CA ILE A 265 9.16 -0.22 -13.04
C ILE A 265 8.32 -0.08 -11.77
N PHE A 266 8.05 -1.19 -11.09
CA PHE A 266 7.52 -1.18 -9.73
C PHE A 266 8.58 -1.67 -8.75
N LEU A 267 8.79 -0.89 -7.70
CA LEU A 267 9.68 -1.22 -6.60
C LEU A 267 8.88 -1.42 -5.33
N SER A 268 9.28 -2.32 -4.46
CA SER A 268 8.89 -2.26 -3.05
C SER A 268 10.12 -1.91 -2.22
N SER A 269 9.98 -0.98 -1.31
CA SER A 269 11.12 -0.55 -0.50
C SER A 269 10.70 0.10 0.82
N HIS A 270 11.55 -0.08 1.83
CA HIS A 270 11.55 0.66 3.09
C HIS A 270 12.71 1.67 3.18
N SER A 271 13.59 1.70 2.18
CA SER A 271 14.80 2.52 2.19
C SER A 271 14.48 4.01 2.03
N PRO A 272 14.94 4.87 2.96
CA PRO A 272 14.85 6.32 2.81
C PRO A 272 15.53 6.83 1.53
N GLU A 273 16.58 6.15 1.08
CA GLU A 273 17.33 6.50 -0.13
C GLU A 273 16.44 6.38 -1.37
N VAL A 274 15.67 5.29 -1.47
CA VAL A 274 14.68 5.12 -2.56
C VAL A 274 13.57 6.14 -2.43
N ILE A 275 12.95 6.24 -1.24
CA ILE A 275 11.77 7.08 -1.01
C ILE A 275 12.07 8.56 -1.29
N ARG A 276 13.24 9.09 -0.85
CA ARG A 276 13.63 10.50 -1.06
C ARG A 276 13.79 10.90 -2.51
N ARG A 277 14.12 9.96 -3.38
CA ARG A 277 14.33 10.21 -4.82
C ARG A 277 13.04 10.19 -5.63
N MET A 278 11.96 9.66 -5.06
CA MET A 278 10.70 9.51 -5.77
C MET A 278 9.84 10.78 -5.67
N LYS A 279 9.14 11.08 -6.75
CA LYS A 279 8.10 12.13 -6.74
C LYS A 279 6.88 11.64 -5.95
N PRO A 280 6.12 12.52 -5.30
CA PRO A 280 4.91 12.13 -4.56
C PRO A 280 3.92 11.30 -5.40
N SER A 281 3.75 11.63 -6.69
CA SER A 281 2.88 10.91 -7.62
C SER A 281 3.33 9.47 -7.94
N SER A 282 4.56 9.13 -7.61
CA SER A 282 5.15 7.80 -7.83
C SER A 282 5.30 6.98 -6.55
N LEU A 283 4.83 7.50 -5.41
CA LEU A 283 4.88 6.86 -4.11
C LEU A 283 3.49 6.38 -3.69
N TYR A 284 3.39 5.10 -3.38
CA TYR A 284 2.16 4.41 -2.99
C TYR A 284 2.35 3.78 -1.62
N LYS A 285 1.70 4.36 -0.59
CA LYS A 285 1.70 3.76 0.74
C LYS A 285 0.68 2.63 0.77
N VAL A 286 1.15 1.43 1.05
CA VAL A 286 0.31 0.24 1.20
C VAL A 286 -0.14 0.13 2.65
N ASN A 287 -1.44 0.25 2.87
CA ASN A 287 -2.08 0.04 4.15
C ASN A 287 -2.82 -1.30 4.13
N ASN A 288 -2.80 -2.02 5.25
CA ASN A 288 -3.55 -3.26 5.43
C ASN A 288 -4.27 -3.17 6.77
N GLU A 289 -5.57 -2.98 6.72
CA GLU A 289 -6.45 -2.93 7.88
C GLU A 289 -7.29 -4.23 7.88
N ASP A 290 -6.98 -5.13 8.81
CA ASP A 290 -7.67 -6.42 8.97
C ASP A 290 -7.75 -7.29 7.70
N GLY A 291 -6.76 -7.17 6.82
CA GLY A 291 -6.70 -7.91 5.56
C GLY A 291 -7.28 -7.13 4.36
N ILE A 292 -7.84 -5.96 4.56
CA ILE A 292 -8.28 -5.07 3.48
C ILE A 292 -7.11 -4.18 3.10
N VAL A 293 -6.60 -4.34 1.88
CA VAL A 293 -5.46 -3.58 1.39
C VAL A 293 -5.92 -2.39 0.56
N SER A 294 -5.40 -1.22 0.89
CA SER A 294 -5.62 0.04 0.18
C SER A 294 -4.31 0.76 -0.11
N LEU A 295 -4.34 1.72 -1.05
CA LEU A 295 -3.20 2.56 -1.39
C LEU A 295 -3.50 4.02 -1.07
N GLU A 296 -2.62 4.65 -0.30
CA GLU A 296 -2.53 6.11 -0.28
C GLU A 296 -1.61 6.55 -1.43
N THR A 297 -2.09 7.48 -2.24
CA THR A 297 -1.38 8.02 -3.41
C THR A 297 -0.86 9.42 -3.14
N ASN A 298 0.08 9.90 -3.96
CA ASN A 298 0.67 11.23 -3.83
C ASN A 298 1.32 11.50 -2.47
N CYS A 299 1.98 10.49 -1.91
CA CYS A 299 2.61 10.55 -0.60
C CYS A 299 3.95 11.29 -0.66
N TYR A 300 4.17 12.25 0.23
CA TYR A 300 5.46 12.95 0.31
C TYR A 300 6.53 12.06 0.98
N PRO A 301 7.77 12.06 0.46
CA PRO A 301 8.87 11.28 1.01
C PRO A 301 9.08 11.46 2.52
N SER A 302 9.04 12.72 3.00
CA SER A 302 9.23 13.03 4.41
C SER A 302 8.15 12.43 5.32
N TYR A 303 6.91 12.39 4.85
CA TYR A 303 5.80 11.74 5.55
C TYR A 303 6.02 10.23 5.64
N LEU A 304 6.32 9.56 4.53
CA LEU A 304 6.52 8.12 4.49
C LEU A 304 7.70 7.67 5.34
N ILE A 305 8.82 8.41 5.29
CA ILE A 305 10.00 8.09 6.10
C ILE A 305 9.67 8.20 7.59
N ARG A 306 8.97 9.26 8.01
CA ARG A 306 8.57 9.41 9.42
C ARG A 306 7.61 8.31 9.88
N ASP A 307 6.63 7.97 9.05
CA ASP A 307 5.66 6.92 9.33
C ASP A 307 6.33 5.54 9.50
N LEU A 308 7.30 5.21 8.66
CA LEU A 308 8.05 3.96 8.74
C LEU A 308 8.91 3.82 10.00
N TYR A 309 9.51 4.91 10.46
CA TYR A 309 10.48 4.86 11.58
C TYR A 309 9.85 5.08 12.95
N SER A 310 8.55 5.31 13.07
CA SER A 310 7.72 5.34 14.30
C SER A 310 8.25 6.15 15.51
N ASN A 311 9.43 6.75 15.43
CA ASN A 311 10.11 7.43 16.56
C ASN A 311 10.02 8.94 16.50
N VAL A 312 9.10 9.49 15.71
CA VAL A 312 8.98 10.94 15.54
C VAL A 312 7.63 11.38 16.07
N SER A 313 7.64 12.37 16.93
CA SER A 313 6.41 13.04 17.37
C SER A 313 5.58 13.45 16.15
N PRO A 314 4.26 13.25 16.17
CA PRO A 314 3.40 13.64 15.05
C PRO A 314 3.47 15.16 14.83
N ASP A 315 3.20 15.59 13.59
CA ASP A 315 3.02 17.03 13.33
C ASP A 315 1.74 17.52 14.00
N TYR A 316 0.69 16.69 13.99
CA TYR A 316 -0.59 16.97 14.61
C TYR A 316 -1.09 15.77 15.41
N LEU A 317 -1.46 16.04 16.66
CA LEU A 317 -2.22 15.12 17.50
C LEU A 317 -3.67 15.62 17.59
N LEU A 318 -4.60 14.88 17.02
CA LEU A 318 -6.03 15.16 17.08
C LEU A 318 -6.64 14.33 18.21
N LEU A 319 -7.17 15.00 19.22
CA LEU A 319 -7.87 14.35 20.32
C LEU A 319 -9.37 14.42 20.05
N VAL A 320 -10.03 13.26 20.03
CA VAL A 320 -11.47 13.14 19.75
C VAL A 320 -12.22 12.48 20.90
N GLU A 321 -13.56 12.63 20.95
CA GLU A 321 -14.34 12.15 22.07
C GLU A 321 -14.50 10.63 22.07
N ASP A 322 -14.81 10.03 20.92
CA ASP A 322 -15.13 8.60 20.79
C ASP A 322 -14.58 7.96 19.51
N HIS A 323 -14.88 6.69 19.32
CA HIS A 323 -14.43 5.93 18.17
C HIS A 323 -15.11 6.34 16.86
N LEU A 324 -16.41 6.75 16.89
CA LEU A 324 -17.08 7.26 15.70
C LEU A 324 -16.43 8.56 15.24
N ALA A 325 -16.18 9.48 16.16
CA ALA A 325 -15.45 10.72 15.87
C ALA A 325 -14.09 10.46 15.25
N GLN A 326 -13.36 9.46 15.76
CA GLN A 326 -12.08 9.02 15.17
C GLN A 326 -12.24 8.55 13.72
N LEU A 327 -13.20 7.69 13.44
CA LEU A 327 -13.46 7.17 12.09
C LEU A 327 -13.85 8.28 11.12
N VAL A 328 -14.76 9.17 11.54
CA VAL A 328 -15.18 10.33 10.74
C VAL A 328 -14.00 11.23 10.40
N VAL A 329 -13.19 11.59 11.40
CA VAL A 329 -11.98 12.42 11.20
C VAL A 329 -10.99 11.73 10.27
N ASN A 330 -10.71 10.44 10.47
CA ASN A 330 -9.84 9.67 9.61
C ASN A 330 -10.34 9.64 8.15
N LYS A 331 -11.64 9.49 7.93
CA LYS A 331 -12.26 9.53 6.61
C LYS A 331 -12.09 10.89 5.95
N VAL A 332 -12.32 11.99 6.70
CA VAL A 332 -12.10 13.37 6.21
C VAL A 332 -10.63 13.56 5.82
N LEU A 333 -9.69 13.16 6.68
CA LEU A 333 -8.25 13.26 6.40
C LEU A 333 -7.86 12.52 5.11
N SER A 334 -8.40 11.32 4.90
CA SER A 334 -8.13 10.51 3.71
C SER A 334 -8.79 11.10 2.45
N THR A 335 -10.06 11.49 2.52
CA THR A 335 -10.81 12.05 1.40
C THR A 335 -10.18 13.35 0.85
N HIS A 336 -9.64 14.17 1.75
CA HIS A 336 -8.97 15.44 1.39
C HIS A 336 -7.46 15.35 1.30
N CYS A 337 -6.88 14.13 1.34
CA CYS A 337 -5.44 13.89 1.23
C CYS A 337 -4.58 14.67 2.23
N LEU A 338 -5.12 15.00 3.42
CA LEU A 338 -4.44 15.86 4.40
C LEU A 338 -3.25 15.17 5.09
N ARG A 339 -3.17 13.83 5.03
CA ARG A 339 -2.05 13.04 5.56
C ARG A 339 -0.84 12.96 4.64
N ASN A 340 -0.98 13.31 3.37
CA ASN A 340 0.07 13.06 2.36
C ASN A 340 1.41 13.77 2.66
N SER A 341 1.36 14.87 3.42
CA SER A 341 2.55 15.66 3.78
C SER A 341 2.78 15.82 5.27
N LYS A 342 1.86 15.32 6.11
CA LYS A 342 1.86 15.52 7.57
C LYS A 342 1.59 14.22 8.30
N LEU A 343 2.33 13.97 9.38
CA LEU A 343 2.07 12.86 10.28
C LEU A 343 0.98 13.30 11.28
N ILE A 344 -0.25 12.83 11.04
CA ILE A 344 -1.43 13.19 11.82
C ILE A 344 -1.94 11.93 12.54
N HIS A 345 -1.91 11.95 13.88
CA HIS A 345 -2.52 10.92 14.71
C HIS A 345 -3.84 11.42 15.28
N CYS A 346 -4.86 10.53 15.26
CA CYS A 346 -6.19 10.79 15.82
C CYS A 346 -6.44 9.77 16.93
N VAL A 347 -6.66 10.27 18.16
CA VAL A 347 -6.76 9.44 19.37
C VAL A 347 -8.09 9.71 20.08
N PRO A 348 -8.95 8.66 20.29
CA PRO A 348 -10.15 8.78 21.10
C PRO A 348 -9.78 8.81 22.59
N VAL A 349 -10.36 9.76 23.35
CA VAL A 349 -9.99 10.01 24.74
C VAL A 349 -11.14 9.67 25.71
N GLY A 350 -12.38 9.71 25.24
CA GLY A 350 -13.56 9.39 26.06
C GLY A 350 -14.24 10.65 26.66
N GLY A 351 -15.02 11.35 25.83
CA GLY A 351 -15.84 12.50 26.21
C GLY A 351 -15.12 13.85 26.27
N ALA A 352 -15.88 14.92 26.04
CA ALA A 352 -15.36 16.29 25.85
C ALA A 352 -14.45 16.79 26.96
N ASN A 353 -14.82 16.56 28.23
CA ASN A 353 -14.02 17.03 29.36
C ASN A 353 -12.65 16.37 29.39
N ASN A 354 -12.59 15.05 29.16
CA ASN A 354 -11.31 14.32 29.14
C ASN A 354 -10.43 14.79 27.98
N VAL A 355 -11.01 15.05 26.81
CA VAL A 355 -10.29 15.61 25.64
C VAL A 355 -9.65 16.95 26.00
N LEU A 356 -10.41 17.86 26.62
CA LEU A 356 -9.94 19.20 26.97
C LEU A 356 -8.92 19.18 28.10
N GLU A 357 -9.10 18.33 29.11
CA GLU A 357 -8.14 18.16 30.21
C GLU A 357 -6.82 17.58 29.69
N LEU A 358 -6.86 16.53 28.89
CA LEU A 358 -5.66 15.94 28.29
C LEU A 358 -4.95 16.94 27.37
N HIS A 359 -5.69 17.69 26.56
CA HIS A 359 -5.11 18.74 25.72
C HIS A 359 -4.38 19.78 26.56
N LYS A 360 -5.04 20.30 27.61
CA LYS A 360 -4.45 21.30 28.53
C LYS A 360 -3.18 20.76 29.17
N GLU A 361 -3.18 19.50 29.61
CA GLU A 361 -2.02 18.89 30.26
C GLU A 361 -0.85 18.69 29.28
N LEU A 362 -1.09 18.10 28.13
CA LEU A 362 -0.06 17.89 27.11
C LEU A 362 0.54 19.22 26.63
N TYR A 363 -0.30 20.25 26.44
CA TYR A 363 0.10 21.57 25.98
C TYR A 363 0.93 22.31 27.03
N SER A 364 0.45 22.35 28.29
CA SER A 364 1.11 23.10 29.37
C SER A 364 2.45 22.48 29.75
N LYS A 365 2.56 21.16 29.76
CA LYS A 365 3.80 20.43 30.11
C LYS A 365 4.74 20.20 28.94
N LYS A 366 4.34 20.61 27.71
CA LYS A 366 5.10 20.39 26.46
C LYS A 366 5.54 18.94 26.26
N VAL A 367 4.69 17.98 26.63
CA VAL A 367 5.01 16.54 26.64
C VAL A 367 5.46 16.04 25.27
N LEU A 368 4.90 16.57 24.19
CA LEU A 368 5.21 16.19 22.80
C LEU A 368 6.25 17.13 22.15
N GLY A 369 6.96 17.94 22.94
CA GLY A 369 7.90 18.95 22.44
C GLY A 369 7.18 20.16 21.83
N THR A 370 7.93 20.97 21.09
CA THR A 370 7.43 22.25 20.51
C THR A 370 6.90 22.09 19.08
N ASN A 371 7.17 20.98 18.42
CA ASN A 371 6.88 20.79 17.01
C ASN A 371 5.52 20.12 16.74
N THR A 372 4.94 19.46 17.74
CA THR A 372 3.63 18.82 17.62
C THR A 372 2.52 19.82 17.96
N LYS A 373 1.62 20.04 17.03
CA LYS A 373 0.39 20.81 17.27
C LYS A 373 -0.71 19.87 17.77
N ILE A 374 -1.36 20.24 18.87
CA ILE A 374 -2.47 19.47 19.46
C ILE A 374 -3.78 20.19 19.12
N ILE A 375 -4.79 19.45 18.66
CA ILE A 375 -6.11 19.99 18.32
C ILE A 375 -7.17 19.10 18.96
N SER A 376 -8.09 19.69 19.71
CA SER A 376 -9.29 19.01 20.19
C SER A 376 -10.35 19.02 19.11
N ILE A 377 -10.91 17.87 18.79
CA ILE A 377 -12.08 17.76 17.92
C ILE A 377 -13.24 17.24 18.77
N LEU A 378 -14.19 18.11 19.00
CA LEU A 378 -15.32 17.86 19.87
C LEU A 378 -16.59 17.62 19.04
N ASP A 379 -17.54 16.94 19.63
CA ASP A 379 -18.86 16.76 19.04
C ASP A 379 -19.59 18.09 18.85
N GLY A 380 -20.47 18.17 17.87
CA GLY A 380 -21.13 19.41 17.48
C GLY A 380 -21.98 20.05 18.57
N ASP A 381 -22.50 19.26 19.50
CA ASP A 381 -23.30 19.73 20.62
C ASP A 381 -22.48 20.42 21.73
N MET A 382 -21.15 20.29 21.70
CA MET A 382 -20.25 21.03 22.56
C MET A 382 -19.98 22.46 22.09
N GLN A 383 -20.42 22.81 20.87
CA GLN A 383 -20.25 24.15 20.33
C GLN A 383 -21.01 25.19 21.15
N GLY A 384 -20.30 26.16 21.68
CA GLY A 384 -20.85 27.19 22.54
C GLY A 384 -20.86 26.88 24.05
N LEU A 385 -20.61 25.65 24.47
CA LEU A 385 -20.58 25.21 25.87
C LEU A 385 -19.19 25.38 26.55
N LEU A 386 -18.15 25.66 25.78
CA LEU A 386 -16.80 25.81 26.29
C LEU A 386 -16.66 27.04 27.20
N THR A 387 -15.95 26.85 28.31
CA THR A 387 -15.56 27.94 29.21
C THR A 387 -14.54 28.89 28.55
N THR A 388 -14.33 30.08 29.14
CA THR A 388 -13.38 31.06 28.62
C THR A 388 -11.93 30.52 28.57
N GLU A 389 -11.55 29.64 29.49
CA GLU A 389 -10.23 28.99 29.50
C GLU A 389 -10.13 27.93 28.41
N GLN A 390 -11.15 27.09 28.22
CA GLN A 390 -11.20 26.04 27.23
C GLN A 390 -11.19 26.60 25.79
N LYS A 391 -11.80 27.76 25.57
CA LYS A 391 -11.77 28.47 24.27
C LYS A 391 -10.37 28.92 23.82
N LYS A 392 -9.39 28.94 24.73
CA LYS A 392 -8.00 29.23 24.36
C LYS A 392 -7.27 28.06 23.73
N LEU A 393 -7.80 26.84 23.86
CA LEU A 393 -7.23 25.64 23.25
C LEU A 393 -7.69 25.52 21.80
N PRO A 394 -6.79 25.22 20.85
CA PRO A 394 -7.17 24.94 19.46
C PRO A 394 -8.22 23.83 19.38
N SER A 395 -9.43 24.16 18.97
CA SER A 395 -10.54 23.22 18.95
C SER A 395 -11.37 23.35 17.68
N LEU A 396 -11.84 22.21 17.16
CA LEU A 396 -12.80 22.10 16.07
C LEU A 396 -14.03 21.33 16.56
N PHE A 397 -15.14 21.52 15.88
CA PHE A 397 -16.40 20.84 16.20
C PHE A 397 -16.86 20.04 14.99
N LEU A 398 -17.25 18.79 15.21
CA LEU A 398 -17.91 17.97 14.21
C LEU A 398 -19.28 18.56 13.84
N PRO A 399 -19.76 18.37 12.60
CA PRO A 399 -21.10 18.82 12.21
C PRO A 399 -22.22 17.92 12.75
N ILE A 400 -21.89 16.91 13.55
CA ILE A 400 -22.81 15.98 14.21
C ILE A 400 -22.61 16.04 15.73
N PRO A 401 -23.66 15.82 16.54
CA PRO A 401 -23.51 15.60 17.98
C PRO A 401 -22.91 14.21 18.26
N SER A 402 -22.80 13.83 19.54
CA SER A 402 -22.37 12.46 19.91
C SER A 402 -23.21 11.39 19.20
N VAL A 403 -22.63 10.21 19.00
CA VAL A 403 -23.28 9.11 18.27
C VAL A 403 -24.63 8.74 18.88
N GLU A 404 -24.73 8.75 20.18
CA GLU A 404 -25.96 8.42 20.90
C GLU A 404 -27.07 9.46 20.63
N LYS A 405 -26.73 10.75 20.68
CA LYS A 405 -27.66 11.85 20.40
C LYS A 405 -28.05 11.87 18.92
N PHE A 406 -27.08 11.64 18.05
CA PHE A 406 -27.30 11.58 16.61
C PHE A 406 -28.28 10.46 16.24
N LEU A 407 -28.04 9.23 16.72
CA LEU A 407 -28.92 8.10 16.45
C LEU A 407 -30.27 8.26 17.08
N TYR A 408 -30.36 8.82 18.29
CA TYR A 408 -31.64 9.13 18.93
C TYR A 408 -32.45 10.09 18.08
N SER A 409 -31.87 11.19 17.64
CA SER A 409 -32.54 12.19 16.81
C SER A 409 -32.97 11.59 15.45
N VAL A 410 -32.10 10.90 14.76
CA VAL A 410 -32.42 10.32 13.44
C VAL A 410 -33.44 9.19 13.52
N ILE A 411 -33.27 8.28 14.47
CA ILE A 411 -34.08 7.04 14.53
C ILE A 411 -35.38 7.26 15.31
N LYS A 412 -35.30 7.78 16.55
CA LYS A 412 -36.46 7.92 17.43
C LYS A 412 -37.28 9.17 17.11
N GLU A 413 -36.64 10.32 16.93
CA GLU A 413 -37.30 11.59 16.62
C GLU A 413 -37.59 11.78 15.12
N ASN A 414 -37.00 10.90 14.26
CA ASN A 414 -37.22 10.92 12.82
C ASN A 414 -36.80 12.24 12.15
N SER A 415 -35.72 12.86 12.66
CA SER A 415 -35.22 14.15 12.17
C SER A 415 -34.74 14.09 10.72
N ASP A 416 -34.21 12.93 10.29
CA ASP A 416 -33.82 12.66 8.90
C ASP A 416 -34.43 11.34 8.40
N LYS A 417 -35.50 11.46 7.63
CA LYS A 417 -36.21 10.31 7.09
C LYS A 417 -35.42 9.47 6.12
N LYS A 418 -34.52 10.11 5.35
CA LYS A 418 -33.68 9.43 4.36
C LYS A 418 -32.65 8.59 5.06
N LEU A 419 -31.91 9.16 6.00
CA LEU A 419 -30.88 8.46 6.75
C LEU A 419 -31.47 7.38 7.66
N ARG A 420 -32.61 7.66 8.30
CA ARG A 420 -33.35 6.64 9.07
C ARG A 420 -33.72 5.42 8.22
N LYS A 421 -34.16 5.64 6.97
CA LYS A 421 -34.46 4.54 6.05
C LYS A 421 -33.21 3.73 5.71
N ILE A 422 -32.09 4.39 5.41
CA ILE A 422 -30.80 3.72 5.13
C ILE A 422 -30.38 2.86 6.33
N ILE A 423 -30.40 3.43 7.54
CA ILE A 423 -30.05 2.70 8.77
C ILE A 423 -30.96 1.50 8.98
N LYS A 424 -32.28 1.68 8.81
CA LYS A 424 -33.27 0.61 8.94
C LYS A 424 -32.97 -0.54 7.96
N ASP A 425 -32.85 -0.21 6.68
CA ASP A 425 -32.74 -1.19 5.59
C ASP A 425 -31.38 -1.93 5.60
N LYS A 426 -30.33 -1.31 6.16
CA LYS A 426 -28.96 -1.87 6.18
C LYS A 426 -28.68 -2.68 7.44
N TYR A 427 -29.06 -2.21 8.62
CA TYR A 427 -28.64 -2.79 9.89
C TYR A 427 -29.76 -3.52 10.65
N PHE A 428 -31.01 -3.16 10.43
CA PHE A 428 -32.17 -3.68 11.18
C PHE A 428 -33.15 -4.45 10.30
N VAL A 429 -32.60 -5.36 9.47
CA VAL A 429 -33.36 -6.20 8.55
C VAL A 429 -34.01 -7.38 9.28
N VAL A 430 -33.28 -8.00 10.20
CA VAL A 430 -33.76 -9.18 10.94
C VAL A 430 -34.69 -8.77 12.09
N THR A 431 -34.27 -7.81 12.90
CA THR A 431 -35.10 -7.24 13.96
C THR A 431 -35.60 -5.87 13.51
N SER A 432 -36.92 -5.72 13.37
CA SER A 432 -37.48 -4.46 12.90
C SER A 432 -37.14 -3.31 13.83
N LEU A 433 -36.57 -2.23 13.29
CA LEU A 433 -36.25 -1.00 14.02
C LEU A 433 -37.47 -0.44 14.76
N ASP A 434 -38.67 -0.56 14.17
CA ASP A 434 -39.93 -0.08 14.76
C ASP A 434 -40.31 -0.93 15.99
N ASN A 435 -39.98 -2.23 16.00
CA ASN A 435 -40.19 -3.10 17.18
C ASN A 435 -39.23 -2.73 18.31
N ILE A 436 -37.96 -2.46 17.98
CA ILE A 436 -36.94 -2.02 18.96
C ILE A 436 -37.40 -0.71 19.63
N ILE A 437 -37.87 0.25 18.84
CA ILE A 437 -38.42 1.53 19.37
C ILE A 437 -39.61 1.28 20.25
N ALA A 438 -40.55 0.38 19.87
CA ALA A 438 -41.72 0.05 20.66
C ALA A 438 -41.36 -0.60 22.01
N GLU A 439 -40.39 -1.52 22.02
CA GLU A 439 -39.87 -2.13 23.25
C GLU A 439 -39.16 -1.11 24.15
N TYR A 440 -38.35 -0.25 23.58
CA TYR A 440 -37.70 0.84 24.31
C TYR A 440 -38.74 1.76 24.97
N ASN A 441 -39.76 2.18 24.22
CA ASN A 441 -40.83 3.04 24.76
C ASN A 441 -41.62 2.35 25.88
N LYS A 442 -41.89 1.05 25.79
CA LYS A 442 -42.52 0.29 26.89
C LYS A 442 -41.64 0.27 28.14
N GLY A 443 -40.33 0.10 27.99
CA GLY A 443 -39.40 0.19 29.09
C GLY A 443 -39.38 1.56 29.76
N THR A 444 -39.48 2.65 28.99
CA THR A 444 -39.54 4.03 29.49
C THR A 444 -40.86 4.27 30.29
N LEU A 445 -41.97 3.79 29.79
CA LEU A 445 -43.24 3.84 30.52
C LEU A 445 -43.24 3.07 31.83
N ASN A 446 -42.40 2.04 31.95
CA ASN A 446 -42.20 1.22 33.14
C ASN A 446 -41.11 1.75 34.10
N GLY A 447 -40.70 3.01 33.98
CA GLY A 447 -39.79 3.68 34.90
C GLY A 447 -38.32 3.72 34.48
N ASN A 448 -37.96 3.23 33.28
CA ASN A 448 -36.61 3.41 32.75
C ASN A 448 -36.40 4.86 32.26
N THR A 449 -35.20 5.39 32.48
CA THR A 449 -34.87 6.75 32.03
C THR A 449 -34.82 6.84 30.51
N ASP A 450 -35.63 7.72 29.92
CA ASP A 450 -35.57 8.03 28.50
C ASP A 450 -34.36 8.95 28.23
N ASN A 451 -33.28 8.37 27.69
CA ASN A 451 -32.10 9.13 27.29
C ASN A 451 -31.38 8.45 26.14
N ASN A 452 -30.50 9.22 25.49
CA ASN A 452 -29.76 8.83 24.31
C ASN A 452 -28.89 7.59 24.53
N LYS A 453 -28.24 7.48 25.71
CA LYS A 453 -27.36 6.34 26.04
C LYS A 453 -28.13 5.04 26.18
N ASN A 454 -29.28 5.08 26.87
CA ASN A 454 -30.13 3.91 27.03
C ASN A 454 -30.66 3.44 25.67
N PHE A 455 -31.07 4.37 24.82
CA PHE A 455 -31.51 4.04 23.46
C PHE A 455 -30.40 3.41 22.64
N TYR A 456 -29.23 4.00 22.65
CA TYR A 456 -28.03 3.45 21.97
C TYR A 456 -27.69 2.04 22.45
N ASN A 457 -27.69 1.79 23.76
CA ASN A 457 -27.43 0.48 24.33
C ASN A 457 -28.46 -0.58 23.86
N VAL A 458 -29.73 -0.21 23.73
CA VAL A 458 -30.76 -1.10 23.21
C VAL A 458 -30.53 -1.44 21.74
N LEU A 459 -30.13 -0.45 20.92
CA LEU A 459 -29.76 -0.68 19.53
C LEU A 459 -28.58 -1.63 19.40
N CYS A 460 -27.48 -1.36 20.14
CA CYS A 460 -26.28 -2.20 20.13
C CYS A 460 -26.54 -3.62 20.61
N LYS A 461 -27.39 -3.80 21.65
CA LYS A 461 -27.81 -5.12 22.12
C LYS A 461 -28.56 -5.88 21.01
N SER A 462 -29.52 -5.25 20.36
CA SER A 462 -30.28 -5.87 19.25
C SER A 462 -29.37 -6.28 18.08
N LEU A 463 -28.35 -5.48 17.77
CA LEU A 463 -27.37 -5.79 16.73
C LEU A 463 -26.47 -6.97 17.14
N LYS A 464 -26.05 -7.02 18.41
CA LYS A 464 -25.23 -8.11 18.95
C LYS A 464 -25.99 -9.44 18.92
N ASP A 465 -27.28 -9.43 19.21
CA ASP A 465 -28.14 -10.63 19.19
C ASP A 465 -28.26 -11.26 17.80
N ILE A 466 -28.03 -10.48 16.73
CA ILE A 466 -27.98 -10.95 15.34
C ILE A 466 -26.56 -11.14 14.81
N GLY A 467 -25.53 -11.08 15.68
CA GLY A 467 -24.12 -11.32 15.32
C GLY A 467 -23.36 -10.11 14.76
N THR A 468 -23.91 -8.90 14.82
CA THR A 468 -23.22 -7.67 14.39
C THR A 468 -22.53 -7.03 15.60
N SER A 469 -21.20 -6.87 15.54
CA SER A 469 -20.46 -6.17 16.59
C SER A 469 -20.69 -4.65 16.53
N GLU A 470 -20.51 -3.98 17.67
CA GLU A 470 -20.59 -2.52 17.75
C GLU A 470 -19.61 -1.84 16.80
N ASP A 471 -18.35 -2.31 16.72
CA ASP A 471 -17.34 -1.76 15.83
C ASP A 471 -17.74 -1.87 14.35
N THR A 472 -18.30 -3.00 13.94
CA THR A 472 -18.80 -3.20 12.57
C THR A 472 -19.94 -2.23 12.26
N PHE A 473 -20.86 -2.05 13.22
CA PHE A 473 -21.98 -1.10 13.07
C PHE A 473 -21.47 0.34 12.96
N ILE A 474 -20.59 0.78 13.87
CA ILE A 474 -20.02 2.14 13.89
C ILE A 474 -19.22 2.43 12.62
N SER A 475 -18.44 1.47 12.13
CA SER A 475 -17.69 1.61 10.88
C SER A 475 -18.63 1.84 9.69
N GLY A 476 -19.66 1.02 9.55
CA GLY A 476 -20.66 1.19 8.49
C GLY A 476 -21.45 2.49 8.61
N LEU A 477 -21.81 2.87 9.85
CA LEU A 477 -22.52 4.12 10.16
C LEU A 477 -21.68 5.35 9.78
N CYS A 478 -20.37 5.31 9.97
CA CYS A 478 -19.47 6.37 9.52
C CYS A 478 -19.62 6.66 8.02
N ASP A 479 -19.65 5.61 7.18
CA ASP A 479 -19.83 5.76 5.73
C ASP A 479 -21.21 6.35 5.38
N ASP A 480 -22.26 5.92 6.07
CA ASP A 480 -23.62 6.42 5.86
C ASP A 480 -23.75 7.89 6.29
N ILE A 481 -23.14 8.29 7.40
CA ILE A 481 -23.08 9.68 7.87
C ILE A 481 -22.30 10.54 6.88
N MET A 482 -21.12 10.11 6.47
CA MET A 482 -20.27 10.86 5.52
C MET A 482 -20.96 11.08 4.16
N SER A 483 -21.85 10.17 3.77
CA SER A 483 -22.61 10.28 2.52
C SER A 483 -23.86 11.18 2.61
N ASN A 484 -24.35 11.48 3.81
CA ASN A 484 -25.61 12.19 4.01
C ASN A 484 -25.49 13.52 4.80
N VAL A 485 -24.40 13.71 5.56
CA VAL A 485 -24.11 14.94 6.31
C VAL A 485 -23.01 15.74 5.60
N ASN A 486 -23.14 17.06 5.58
CA ASN A 486 -22.16 17.94 4.96
C ASN A 486 -20.96 18.22 5.89
N PHE A 487 -19.80 17.67 5.56
CA PHE A 487 -18.53 17.87 6.28
C PHE A 487 -17.61 18.93 5.64
N THR A 488 -18.03 19.60 4.57
CA THR A 488 -17.16 20.54 3.82
C THR A 488 -16.54 21.61 4.72
N LYS A 489 -17.36 22.29 5.54
CA LYS A 489 -16.88 23.34 6.44
C LYS A 489 -15.90 22.83 7.48
N PHE A 490 -16.14 21.63 8.02
CA PHE A 490 -15.22 20.98 8.96
C PHE A 490 -13.89 20.62 8.28
N ALA A 491 -13.96 20.03 7.08
CA ALA A 491 -12.79 19.68 6.28
C ALA A 491 -11.95 20.91 5.91
N ASP A 492 -12.59 22.00 5.49
CA ASP A 492 -11.90 23.26 5.15
C ASP A 492 -11.19 23.86 6.39
N ASN A 493 -11.85 23.84 7.54
CA ASN A 493 -11.24 24.31 8.79
C ASN A 493 -10.04 23.43 9.20
N LEU A 494 -10.19 22.11 9.12
CA LEU A 494 -9.11 21.17 9.42
C LEU A 494 -7.94 21.37 8.46
N LYS A 495 -8.22 21.52 7.16
CA LYS A 495 -7.24 21.82 6.13
C LYS A 495 -6.50 23.11 6.43
N LYS A 496 -7.22 24.20 6.73
CA LYS A 496 -6.60 25.50 7.07
C LYS A 496 -5.62 25.38 8.23
N ILE A 497 -6.00 24.69 9.31
CA ILE A 497 -5.14 24.51 10.48
C ILE A 497 -3.90 23.64 10.15
N THR A 498 -4.07 22.62 9.30
CA THR A 498 -2.96 21.72 8.92
C THR A 498 -2.05 22.31 7.85
N GLU A 499 -2.48 23.31 7.09
CA GLU A 499 -1.69 24.01 6.05
C GLU A 499 -1.01 25.28 6.59
N GLU A 500 -1.42 25.85 7.72
CA GLU A 500 -0.73 26.97 8.34
C GLU A 500 0.69 26.57 8.78
N LYS A 501 1.70 27.31 8.25
CA LYS A 501 3.13 27.11 8.47
C LYS A 501 3.57 27.41 9.89
#